data_7f16b109fab2cdcd42351ffe2eea957b
#
_entry.id   7f16b109fab2cdcd42351ffe2eea957b
#
_cell.length_a   1.000
_cell.length_b   1.000
_cell.length_c   1.000
_cell.angle_alpha   90.00
_cell.angle_beta   90.00
_cell.angle_gamma   90.00
#
_symmetry.space_group_name_H-M   'P 1'
#
loop_
_entity.id
_entity.type
_entity.pdbx_description
1 polymer ?
#
loop_
_entity_poly.entity_id
_entity_poly.type
_entity_poly.pdbx_seq_one_letter_code
_entity_poly.pdbx_strand_id
1 'polypeptide(L)'
;MKLVAGRTGQEYNQRKNRRGAYWEDRYHATAVESGDHLAKCMVYIDTNMVRAGVVSHPAMWPFCGYNEIQEPRRKNVLIDYERLQRLFGAKFYDQLRSIHKGWAAEYLGDEARERQEEWTASIAVGSRSYIENVKALLGFRAKGRGVRQGGGSRYQLREGAAQYKALFRVEKDNIDPENTYIWDVKTE
;
A
#
# COMPACT_ATOMS: atom_id res chain seq x y z
N MET A 1 3.87 -4.61 11.88
CA MET A 1 2.72 -3.73 11.56
C MET A 1 1.80 -3.50 12.76
N LYS A 2 1.29 -4.52 13.46
CA LYS A 2 0.38 -4.35 14.62
C LYS A 2 0.95 -3.42 15.71
N LEU A 3 2.23 -3.58 16.04
CA LEU A 3 2.89 -2.74 17.05
C LEU A 3 3.00 -1.28 16.61
N VAL A 4 3.41 -1.06 15.34
CA VAL A 4 3.56 0.29 14.77
C VAL A 4 2.21 1.00 14.75
N ALA A 5 1.19 0.37 14.17
CA ALA A 5 -0.15 0.93 14.10
C ALA A 5 -0.72 1.23 15.49
N GLY A 6 -0.54 0.31 16.46
CA GLY A 6 -1.01 0.52 17.83
C GLY A 6 -0.35 1.72 18.51
N ARG A 7 0.97 1.84 18.43
CA ARG A 7 1.71 2.99 18.99
C ARG A 7 1.32 4.31 18.33
N THR A 8 1.26 4.35 17.01
CA THR A 8 0.84 5.56 16.28
C THR A 8 -0.54 6.03 16.71
N GLY A 9 -1.50 5.09 16.82
CA GLY A 9 -2.85 5.42 17.28
C GLY A 9 -2.88 5.94 18.72
N GLN A 10 -2.10 5.32 19.63
CA GLN A 10 -2.00 5.76 21.01
C GLN A 10 -1.38 7.15 21.13
N GLU A 11 -0.24 7.39 20.48
CA GLU A 11 0.44 8.69 20.51
C GLU A 11 -0.43 9.81 19.93
N TYR A 12 -1.10 9.53 18.80
CA TYR A 12 -2.02 10.51 18.22
C TYR A 12 -3.16 10.85 19.17
N ASN A 13 -3.80 9.84 19.77
CA ASN A 13 -4.88 10.05 20.70
C ASN A 13 -4.42 10.85 21.94
N GLN A 14 -3.23 10.56 22.47
CA GLN A 14 -2.65 11.32 23.57
C GLN A 14 -2.40 12.79 23.19
N ARG A 15 -1.73 13.03 22.04
CA ARG A 15 -1.42 14.41 21.56
C ARG A 15 -2.67 15.24 21.29
N LYS A 16 -3.74 14.60 20.86
CA LYS A 16 -5.01 15.26 20.52
C LYS A 16 -6.06 15.15 21.62
N ASN A 17 -5.69 14.65 22.80
CA ASN A 17 -6.60 14.39 23.92
C ASN A 17 -7.89 13.66 23.47
N ARG A 18 -7.73 12.65 22.60
CA ARG A 18 -8.80 11.94 21.94
C ARG A 18 -8.93 10.53 22.52
N ARG A 19 -10.15 9.98 22.57
CA ARG A 19 -10.43 8.60 22.98
C ARG A 19 -11.05 7.83 21.80
N GLY A 20 -10.94 6.51 21.83
CA GLY A 20 -11.54 5.62 20.83
C GLY A 20 -10.57 5.14 19.75
N ALA A 21 -11.09 4.45 18.74
CA ALA A 21 -10.30 3.90 17.65
C ALA A 21 -9.69 5.01 16.80
N TYR A 22 -8.40 4.87 16.51
CA TYR A 22 -7.70 5.76 15.56
C TYR A 22 -7.80 5.26 14.14
N TRP A 23 -7.69 3.94 13.95
CA TRP A 23 -7.81 3.29 12.66
C TRP A 23 -9.24 2.80 12.46
N GLU A 24 -9.79 3.09 11.29
CA GLU A 24 -11.14 2.67 10.91
C GLU A 24 -11.19 1.15 10.73
N ASP A 25 -10.14 0.56 10.16
CA ASP A 25 -10.06 -0.88 9.90
C ASP A 25 -8.63 -1.41 10.11
N ARG A 26 -8.46 -2.71 9.94
CA ARG A 26 -7.17 -3.38 9.98
C ARG A 26 -6.35 -2.99 8.76
N TYR A 27 -5.01 -3.04 8.91
CA TYR A 27 -4.14 -2.85 7.75
C TYR A 27 -4.42 -3.92 6.68
N HIS A 28 -4.43 -3.49 5.44
CA HIS A 28 -4.49 -4.36 4.28
C HIS A 28 -3.07 -4.80 3.90
N ALA A 29 -2.91 -6.07 3.53
CA ALA A 29 -1.64 -6.62 3.07
C ALA A 29 -1.86 -7.35 1.76
N THR A 30 -1.09 -6.97 0.74
CA THR A 30 -1.08 -7.60 -0.57
C THR A 30 0.18 -8.44 -0.71
N ALA A 31 0.03 -9.72 -1.07
CA ALA A 31 1.15 -10.57 -1.45
C ALA A 31 1.56 -10.24 -2.90
N VAL A 32 2.82 -9.94 -3.12
CA VAL A 32 3.34 -9.56 -4.45
C VAL A 32 4.35 -10.61 -4.89
N GLU A 33 4.21 -11.11 -6.11
CA GLU A 33 5.18 -12.00 -6.73
C GLU A 33 6.51 -11.27 -6.94
N SER A 34 7.63 -11.97 -6.76
CA SER A 34 8.98 -11.44 -7.02
C SER A 34 9.20 -11.10 -8.51
N GLY A 35 10.31 -10.45 -8.82
CA GLY A 35 10.63 -10.00 -10.18
C GLY A 35 9.87 -8.74 -10.58
N ASP A 36 9.33 -8.71 -11.79
CA ASP A 36 8.70 -7.52 -12.40
C ASP A 36 7.53 -6.98 -11.58
N HIS A 37 6.75 -7.85 -10.95
CA HIS A 37 5.61 -7.42 -10.11
C HIS A 37 6.08 -6.69 -8.87
N LEU A 38 7.16 -7.19 -8.23
CA LEU A 38 7.76 -6.53 -7.09
C LEU A 38 8.38 -5.19 -7.47
N ALA A 39 9.08 -5.12 -8.62
CA ALA A 39 9.67 -3.89 -9.14
C ALA A 39 8.60 -2.79 -9.32
N LYS A 40 7.50 -3.14 -10.00
CA LYS A 40 6.37 -2.23 -10.22
C LYS A 40 5.73 -1.79 -8.91
N CYS A 41 5.55 -2.71 -7.97
CA CYS A 41 5.01 -2.38 -6.64
C CYS A 41 5.93 -1.40 -5.88
N MET A 42 7.23 -1.60 -5.93
CA MET A 42 8.20 -0.70 -5.28
C MET A 42 8.12 0.71 -5.87
N VAL A 43 8.15 0.82 -7.20
CA VAL A 43 8.03 2.12 -7.88
C VAL A 43 6.70 2.78 -7.55
N TYR A 44 5.60 2.00 -7.51
CA TYR A 44 4.30 2.50 -7.10
C TYR A 44 4.32 3.10 -5.68
N ILE A 45 5.00 2.44 -4.74
CA ILE A 45 5.12 2.94 -3.36
C ILE A 45 5.98 4.21 -3.34
N ASP A 46 7.12 4.22 -4.01
CA ASP A 46 8.05 5.35 -4.03
C ASP A 46 7.44 6.61 -4.66
N THR A 47 6.60 6.43 -5.68
CA THR A 47 5.91 7.54 -6.37
C THR A 47 4.60 7.98 -5.70
N ASN A 48 4.28 7.44 -4.52
CA ASN A 48 3.02 7.74 -3.84
C ASN A 48 2.81 9.26 -3.61
N MET A 49 3.85 9.97 -3.19
CA MET A 49 3.78 11.41 -2.94
C MET A 49 3.78 12.24 -4.22
N VAL A 50 4.28 11.69 -5.34
CA VAL A 50 4.15 12.30 -6.67
C VAL A 50 2.70 12.19 -7.13
N ARG A 51 2.07 11.02 -6.98
CA ARG A 51 0.62 10.85 -7.27
C ARG A 51 -0.26 11.75 -6.43
N ALA A 52 0.11 11.96 -5.19
CA ALA A 52 -0.61 12.88 -4.30
C ALA A 52 -0.39 14.37 -4.64
N GLY A 53 0.45 14.68 -5.64
CA GLY A 53 0.75 16.06 -6.04
C GLY A 53 1.60 16.85 -5.04
N VAL A 54 2.22 16.17 -4.07
CA VAL A 54 3.02 16.81 -3.01
C VAL A 54 4.42 17.16 -3.51
N VAL A 55 5.00 16.29 -4.33
CA VAL A 55 6.33 16.48 -4.94
C VAL A 55 6.29 16.10 -6.41
N SER A 56 7.23 16.59 -7.21
CA SER A 56 7.33 16.25 -8.64
C SER A 56 8.19 15.01 -8.92
N HIS A 57 9.04 14.61 -7.97
CA HIS A 57 9.92 13.44 -8.09
C HIS A 57 10.10 12.77 -6.71
N PRO A 58 10.18 11.42 -6.64
CA PRO A 58 10.30 10.71 -5.37
C PRO A 58 11.54 11.12 -4.55
N ALA A 59 12.64 11.50 -5.21
CA ALA A 59 13.83 12.01 -4.52
C ALA A 59 13.56 13.26 -3.66
N MET A 60 12.52 14.01 -3.96
CA MET A 60 12.16 15.21 -3.20
C MET A 60 11.41 14.90 -1.91
N TRP A 61 11.00 13.64 -1.71
CA TRP A 61 10.32 13.20 -0.49
C TRP A 61 11.28 12.43 0.42
N PRO A 62 11.74 13.02 1.53
CA PRO A 62 12.82 12.45 2.35
C PRO A 62 12.44 11.15 3.08
N PHE A 63 11.15 10.83 3.14
CA PHE A 63 10.62 9.68 3.89
C PHE A 63 10.24 8.49 2.99
N CYS A 64 10.66 8.46 1.72
CA CYS A 64 10.39 7.32 0.84
C CYS A 64 11.59 6.37 0.73
N GLY A 65 11.30 5.11 0.33
CA GLY A 65 12.32 4.09 0.09
C GLY A 65 13.26 4.43 -1.06
N TYR A 66 12.81 5.24 -2.01
CA TYR A 66 13.62 5.68 -3.14
C TYR A 66 14.96 6.27 -2.70
N ASN A 67 14.93 7.24 -1.78
CA ASN A 67 16.15 7.90 -1.30
C ASN A 67 17.06 6.92 -0.55
N GLU A 68 16.50 6.02 0.25
CA GLU A 68 17.30 5.03 0.98
C GLU A 68 17.95 4.00 0.04
N ILE A 69 17.30 3.65 -1.08
CA ILE A 69 17.89 2.78 -2.10
C ILE A 69 18.96 3.52 -2.91
N GLN A 70 18.74 4.80 -3.25
CA GLN A 70 19.71 5.58 -4.00
C GLN A 70 20.92 5.98 -3.17
N GLU A 71 20.72 6.25 -1.88
CA GLU A 71 21.75 6.64 -0.93
C GLU A 71 21.65 5.80 0.35
N PRO A 72 22.26 4.60 0.37
CA PRO A 72 22.15 3.66 1.48
C PRO A 72 22.61 4.26 2.80
N ARG A 73 21.74 4.13 3.81
CA ARG A 73 22.06 4.58 5.17
C ARG A 73 23.05 3.62 5.83
N ARG A 74 23.96 4.17 6.63
CA ARG A 74 24.90 3.39 7.44
C ARG A 74 24.32 3.01 8.82
N LYS A 75 23.33 3.78 9.30
CA LYS A 75 22.68 3.59 10.60
C LYS A 75 21.17 3.54 10.42
N ASN A 76 20.50 2.80 11.30
CA ASN A 76 19.04 2.62 11.27
C ASN A 76 18.53 2.11 9.91
N VAL A 77 19.24 1.16 9.34
CA VAL A 77 18.91 0.54 8.05
C VAL A 77 17.68 -0.32 8.20
N LEU A 78 16.66 -0.05 7.40
CA LEU A 78 15.41 -0.82 7.34
C LEU A 78 15.36 -1.76 6.14
N ILE A 79 16.11 -1.43 5.07
CA ILE A 79 16.16 -2.20 3.82
C ILE A 79 17.29 -3.21 3.88
N ASP A 80 16.97 -4.48 3.66
CA ASP A 80 17.95 -5.54 3.42
C ASP A 80 18.47 -5.41 1.98
N TYR A 81 19.53 -4.63 1.80
CA TYR A 81 20.12 -4.33 0.48
C TYR A 81 20.63 -5.56 -0.25
N GLU A 82 21.22 -6.52 0.45
CA GLU A 82 21.72 -7.74 -0.17
C GLU A 82 20.58 -8.60 -0.69
N ARG A 83 19.51 -8.71 0.08
CA ARG A 83 18.33 -9.44 -0.34
C ARG A 83 17.65 -8.73 -1.52
N LEU A 84 17.55 -7.42 -1.48
CA LEU A 84 16.97 -6.62 -2.55
C LEU A 84 17.79 -6.79 -3.85
N GLN A 85 19.10 -6.74 -3.77
CA GLN A 85 20.01 -6.98 -4.89
C GLN A 85 19.80 -8.36 -5.51
N ARG A 86 19.69 -9.41 -4.69
CA ARG A 86 19.41 -10.79 -5.16
C ARG A 86 18.03 -10.91 -5.82
N LEU A 87 17.01 -10.28 -5.27
CA LEU A 87 15.65 -10.32 -5.82
C LEU A 87 15.55 -9.73 -7.21
N PHE A 88 16.41 -8.76 -7.54
CA PHE A 88 16.46 -8.13 -8.86
C PHE A 88 17.61 -8.61 -9.75
N GLY A 89 18.35 -9.63 -9.32
CA GLY A 89 19.46 -10.22 -10.09
C GLY A 89 20.60 -9.25 -10.38
N ALA A 90 20.72 -8.19 -9.57
CA ALA A 90 21.80 -7.21 -9.72
C ALA A 90 23.12 -7.79 -9.16
N LYS A 91 24.19 -7.71 -9.94
CA LYS A 91 25.52 -8.20 -9.52
C LYS A 91 26.18 -7.29 -8.48
N PHE A 92 25.96 -5.99 -8.61
CA PHE A 92 26.53 -4.95 -7.76
C PHE A 92 25.43 -3.99 -7.32
N TYR A 93 25.63 -3.34 -6.19
CA TYR A 93 24.66 -2.39 -5.64
C TYR A 93 24.41 -1.21 -6.58
N ASP A 94 25.43 -0.69 -7.24
CA ASP A 94 25.28 0.40 -8.21
C ASP A 94 24.42 0.01 -9.41
N GLN A 95 24.43 -1.25 -9.80
CA GLN A 95 23.53 -1.77 -10.83
C GLN A 95 22.09 -1.72 -10.34
N LEU A 96 21.81 -2.14 -9.09
CA LEU A 96 20.49 -2.04 -8.49
C LEU A 96 19.98 -0.59 -8.47
N ARG A 97 20.86 0.35 -8.06
CA ARG A 97 20.54 1.79 -8.05
C ARG A 97 20.14 2.29 -9.43
N SER A 98 20.93 1.95 -10.44
CA SER A 98 20.68 2.35 -11.83
C SER A 98 19.37 1.78 -12.36
N ILE A 99 19.12 0.50 -12.14
CA ILE A 99 17.88 -0.19 -12.54
C ILE A 99 16.67 0.47 -11.86
N HIS A 100 16.73 0.66 -10.56
CA HIS A 100 15.65 1.27 -9.77
C HIS A 100 15.36 2.72 -10.19
N LYS A 101 16.42 3.49 -10.46
CA LYS A 101 16.30 4.85 -11.00
C LYS A 101 15.63 4.86 -12.37
N GLY A 102 16.01 3.91 -13.25
CA GLY A 102 15.41 3.73 -14.57
C GLY A 102 13.90 3.44 -14.48
N TRP A 103 13.50 2.50 -13.65
CA TRP A 103 12.08 2.18 -13.43
C TRP A 103 11.27 3.37 -12.92
N ALA A 104 11.82 4.13 -11.98
CA ALA A 104 11.15 5.32 -11.48
C ALA A 104 10.99 6.39 -12.57
N ALA A 105 12.01 6.60 -13.41
CA ALA A 105 11.97 7.55 -14.51
C ALA A 105 10.94 7.16 -15.58
N GLU A 106 10.89 5.87 -15.94
CA GLU A 106 9.90 5.32 -16.89
C GLU A 106 8.47 5.51 -16.37
N TYR A 107 8.24 5.18 -15.10
CA TYR A 107 6.92 5.30 -14.48
C TYR A 107 6.44 6.76 -14.39
N LEU A 108 7.34 7.71 -14.15
CA LEU A 108 7.00 9.14 -14.03
C LEU A 108 6.54 9.76 -15.35
N GLY A 109 6.89 9.15 -16.50
CA GLY A 109 6.50 9.64 -17.84
C GLY A 109 5.00 9.50 -18.13
N ASP A 110 4.41 8.34 -17.90
CA ASP A 110 3.09 8.01 -18.44
C ASP A 110 2.00 7.73 -17.38
N GLU A 111 2.32 7.12 -16.25
CA GLU A 111 1.31 6.55 -15.35
C GLU A 111 1.35 7.08 -13.90
N ALA A 112 2.23 8.03 -13.62
CA ALA A 112 2.54 8.41 -12.23
C ALA A 112 1.35 8.98 -11.43
N ARG A 113 0.29 9.39 -12.10
CA ARG A 113 -0.86 10.09 -11.48
C ARG A 113 -2.05 9.20 -11.19
N GLU A 114 -2.11 8.00 -11.76
CA GLU A 114 -3.25 7.12 -11.57
C GLU A 114 -3.09 6.20 -10.36
N ARG A 115 -4.17 6.07 -9.60
CA ARG A 115 -4.23 5.10 -8.50
C ARG A 115 -4.41 3.71 -9.07
N GLN A 116 -3.44 2.84 -8.82
CA GLN A 116 -3.51 1.44 -9.20
C GLN A 116 -4.10 0.63 -8.03
N GLU A 117 -5.39 0.31 -8.14
CA GLU A 117 -6.13 -0.41 -7.10
C GLU A 117 -5.57 -1.82 -6.82
N GLU A 118 -4.88 -2.42 -7.78
CA GLU A 118 -4.29 -3.75 -7.60
C GLU A 118 -3.33 -3.82 -6.41
N TRP A 119 -2.59 -2.76 -6.12
CA TRP A 119 -1.66 -2.73 -4.99
C TRP A 119 -2.32 -2.48 -3.65
N THR A 120 -3.52 -1.93 -3.64
CA THR A 120 -4.20 -1.49 -2.41
C THR A 120 -5.45 -2.31 -2.07
N ALA A 121 -6.06 -2.97 -3.04
CA ALA A 121 -7.31 -3.69 -2.86
C ALA A 121 -7.21 -5.20 -3.15
N SER A 122 -6.04 -5.70 -3.60
CA SER A 122 -5.86 -7.11 -3.89
C SER A 122 -5.20 -7.86 -2.74
N ILE A 123 -5.54 -9.13 -2.58
CA ILE A 123 -4.91 -10.04 -1.63
C ILE A 123 -3.56 -10.52 -2.16
N ALA A 124 -3.49 -10.74 -3.47
CA ALA A 124 -2.25 -11.09 -4.16
C ALA A 124 -2.22 -10.50 -5.57
N VAL A 125 -1.02 -10.16 -6.06
CA VAL A 125 -0.72 -9.68 -7.40
C VAL A 125 0.48 -10.41 -7.95
N GLY A 126 0.36 -10.92 -9.18
CA GLY A 126 1.44 -11.66 -9.83
C GLY A 126 1.01 -12.34 -11.14
N SER A 127 1.76 -13.34 -11.56
CA SER A 127 1.40 -14.24 -12.66
C SER A 127 0.17 -15.08 -12.29
N ARG A 128 -0.49 -15.65 -13.27
CA ARG A 128 -1.65 -16.52 -13.03
C ARG A 128 -1.29 -17.71 -12.14
N SER A 129 -0.16 -18.36 -12.41
CA SER A 129 0.32 -19.50 -11.62
C SER A 129 0.60 -19.10 -10.16
N TYR A 130 1.21 -17.95 -9.93
CA TYR A 130 1.42 -17.42 -8.59
C TYR A 130 0.10 -17.21 -7.84
N ILE A 131 -0.88 -16.59 -8.49
CA ILE A 131 -2.19 -16.34 -7.89
C ILE A 131 -2.92 -17.64 -7.56
N GLU A 132 -2.86 -18.63 -8.44
CA GLU A 132 -3.44 -19.97 -8.20
C GLU A 132 -2.76 -20.67 -7.00
N ASN A 133 -1.44 -20.56 -6.89
CA ASN A 133 -0.70 -21.07 -5.74
C ASN A 133 -1.08 -20.36 -4.44
N VAL A 134 -1.15 -19.04 -4.44
CA VAL A 134 -1.59 -18.27 -3.26
C VAL A 134 -3.01 -18.65 -2.87
N LYS A 135 -3.91 -18.83 -3.84
CA LYS A 135 -5.29 -19.26 -3.60
C LYS A 135 -5.33 -20.65 -2.97
N ALA A 136 -4.50 -21.57 -3.46
CA ALA A 136 -4.39 -22.93 -2.90
C ALA A 136 -3.85 -22.90 -1.45
N LEU A 137 -2.82 -22.10 -1.16
CA LEU A 137 -2.27 -21.92 0.18
C LEU A 137 -3.27 -21.32 1.17
N LEU A 138 -4.14 -20.45 0.71
CA LEU A 138 -5.21 -19.88 1.54
C LEU A 138 -6.32 -20.88 1.83
N GLY A 139 -6.49 -21.92 1.00
CA GLY A 139 -7.47 -22.97 1.19
C GLY A 139 -8.88 -22.42 1.42
N PHE A 140 -9.50 -22.81 2.52
CA PHE A 140 -10.84 -22.35 2.90
C PHE A 140 -10.97 -20.83 3.01
N ARG A 141 -9.89 -20.15 3.41
CA ARG A 141 -9.85 -18.68 3.49
C ARG A 141 -9.99 -18.01 2.11
N ALA A 142 -9.74 -18.74 1.03
CA ALA A 142 -9.94 -18.23 -0.34
C ALA A 142 -11.38 -18.33 -0.83
N LYS A 143 -12.31 -18.88 -0.03
CA LYS A 143 -13.72 -18.99 -0.40
C LYS A 143 -14.30 -17.59 -0.68
N GLY A 144 -14.97 -17.44 -1.81
CA GLY A 144 -15.53 -16.16 -2.25
C GLY A 144 -14.53 -15.21 -2.92
N ARG A 145 -13.25 -15.62 -3.10
CA ARG A 145 -12.21 -14.83 -3.74
C ARG A 145 -12.00 -15.26 -5.18
N GLY A 146 -12.04 -14.29 -6.09
CA GLY A 146 -11.91 -14.50 -7.53
C GLY A 146 -10.54 -14.09 -8.07
N VAL A 147 -10.04 -14.85 -9.05
CA VAL A 147 -8.89 -14.45 -9.86
C VAL A 147 -9.39 -13.49 -10.93
N ARG A 148 -8.80 -12.32 -11.04
CA ARG A 148 -9.12 -11.33 -12.07
C ARG A 148 -7.84 -11.00 -12.84
N GLN A 149 -7.99 -10.76 -14.13
CA GLN A 149 -6.91 -10.23 -14.94
C GLN A 149 -6.84 -8.72 -14.73
N GLY A 150 -5.64 -8.22 -14.46
CA GLY A 150 -5.32 -6.79 -14.40
C GLY A 150 -4.77 -6.30 -15.74
N GLY A 151 -4.09 -5.17 -15.75
CA GLY A 151 -3.43 -4.64 -16.95
C GLY A 151 -2.29 -5.55 -17.44
N GLY A 152 -2.25 -5.85 -18.73
CA GLY A 152 -1.23 -6.70 -19.34
C GLY A 152 -1.30 -8.16 -18.88
N SER A 153 -0.14 -8.75 -18.54
CA SER A 153 -0.02 -10.15 -18.09
C SER A 153 -0.21 -10.33 -16.58
N ARG A 154 -0.68 -9.32 -15.88
CA ARG A 154 -0.86 -9.35 -14.41
C ARG A 154 -2.20 -9.97 -14.05
N TYR A 155 -2.19 -10.77 -12.99
CA TYR A 155 -3.37 -11.33 -12.36
C TYR A 155 -3.43 -10.89 -10.90
N GLN A 156 -4.64 -10.85 -10.35
CA GLN A 156 -4.88 -10.42 -8.98
C GLN A 156 -5.91 -11.32 -8.32
N LEU A 157 -5.70 -11.62 -7.05
CA LEU A 157 -6.69 -12.27 -6.21
C LEU A 157 -7.43 -11.18 -5.44
N ARG A 158 -8.72 -11.04 -5.69
CA ARG A 158 -9.58 -10.09 -4.97
C ARG A 158 -10.67 -10.81 -4.20
N GLU A 159 -11.12 -10.20 -3.14
CA GLU A 159 -12.40 -10.58 -2.55
C GLU A 159 -13.45 -10.46 -3.64
N GLY A 160 -14.25 -11.49 -3.81
CA GLY A 160 -15.47 -11.37 -4.61
C GLY A 160 -16.22 -10.19 -4.05
N ALA A 161 -16.78 -9.34 -4.89
CA ALA A 161 -17.81 -8.44 -4.43
C ALA A 161 -18.91 -9.31 -3.83
N ALA A 162 -18.77 -9.68 -2.57
CA ALA A 162 -19.90 -10.05 -1.78
C ALA A 162 -20.78 -8.81 -1.89
N GLN A 163 -21.85 -8.91 -2.63
CA GLN A 163 -22.98 -8.10 -2.32
C GLN A 163 -23.28 -8.43 -0.86
N TYR A 164 -22.67 -7.69 0.03
CA TYR A 164 -23.33 -7.40 1.28
C TYR A 164 -24.62 -6.73 0.81
N LYS A 165 -25.61 -7.53 0.50
CA LYS A 165 -26.97 -7.10 0.63
C LYS A 165 -27.03 -6.68 2.08
N ALA A 166 -26.89 -5.38 2.27
CA ALA A 166 -27.05 -4.79 3.57
C ALA A 166 -28.44 -5.20 4.03
N LEU A 167 -28.52 -6.26 4.81
CA LEU A 167 -29.68 -6.59 5.64
C LEU A 167 -29.94 -5.46 6.64
N PHE A 168 -28.96 -4.58 6.79
CA PHE A 168 -29.06 -3.28 7.41
C PHE A 168 -28.84 -2.23 6.31
N ARG A 169 -29.87 -1.95 5.50
CA ARG A 169 -30.08 -0.61 5.02
C ARG A 169 -30.32 0.22 6.30
N VAL A 170 -29.26 0.75 6.83
CA VAL A 170 -29.37 2.01 7.55
C VAL A 170 -29.88 2.96 6.48
N GLU A 171 -31.19 3.24 6.48
CA GLU A 171 -31.68 4.43 5.82
C GLU A 171 -30.77 5.50 6.35
N LYS A 172 -30.05 6.17 5.45
CA LYS A 172 -29.39 7.41 5.79
C LYS A 172 -30.57 8.35 6.07
N ASP A 173 -31.05 8.32 7.30
CA ASP A 173 -31.84 9.41 7.80
C ASP A 173 -31.02 10.66 7.49
N ASN A 174 -31.64 11.61 6.84
CA ASN A 174 -31.05 12.91 6.63
C ASN A 174 -30.53 13.33 7.99
N ILE A 175 -29.20 13.38 8.10
CA ILE A 175 -28.55 13.94 9.29
C ILE A 175 -29.07 15.36 9.31
N ASP A 176 -29.96 15.64 10.26
CA ASP A 176 -30.49 16.96 10.49
C ASP A 176 -29.27 17.90 10.59
N PRO A 177 -29.22 18.98 9.78
CA PRO A 177 -28.10 19.93 9.87
C PRO A 177 -27.88 20.48 11.28
N GLU A 178 -28.89 20.38 12.15
CA GLU A 178 -28.77 20.73 13.56
C GLU A 178 -28.20 19.62 14.43
N ASN A 179 -28.06 18.39 13.93
CA ASN A 179 -27.40 17.29 14.63
C ASN A 179 -25.88 17.27 14.37
N THR A 180 -25.30 18.46 14.29
CA THR A 180 -23.88 18.65 14.47
C THR A 180 -23.59 18.37 15.93
N TYR A 181 -22.97 17.19 16.23
CA TYR A 181 -22.28 16.99 17.47
C TYR A 181 -21.11 17.98 17.50
N ILE A 182 -21.41 19.21 17.89
CA ILE A 182 -20.41 20.19 18.29
C ILE A 182 -19.81 19.61 19.55
N TRP A 183 -18.58 19.17 19.45
CA TRP A 183 -17.79 18.82 20.62
C TRP A 183 -17.50 20.13 21.33
N ASP A 184 -18.39 20.55 22.21
CA ASP A 184 -18.15 21.66 23.11
C ASP A 184 -16.91 21.33 23.94
N VAL A 185 -15.79 21.85 23.51
CA VAL A 185 -14.59 21.94 24.33
C VAL A 185 -14.92 22.98 25.40
N LYS A 186 -15.44 22.54 26.52
CA LYS A 186 -15.42 23.37 27.72
C LYS A 186 -13.96 23.59 28.09
N THR A 187 -13.48 24.76 27.76
CA THR A 187 -12.28 25.36 28.35
C THR A 187 -12.70 25.82 29.74
N GLU A 188 -12.29 25.10 30.77
CA GLU A 188 -12.02 25.60 32.11
C GLU A 188 -10.51 25.62 32.33
#